data_9f767f3521a5dc12d6acef80cc12a3f1
#
_entry.id   9f767f3521a5dc12d6acef80cc12a3f1
#
_cell.length_a   1.000
_cell.length_b   1.000
_cell.length_c   1.000
_cell.angle_alpha   90.00
_cell.angle_beta   90.00
_cell.angle_gamma   90.00
#
_symmetry.space_group_name_H-M   'P 1'
#
loop_
_entity.id
_entity.type
_entity.pdbx_description
1 polymer ?
#
loop_
_entity_poly.entity_id
_entity_poly.type
_entity_poly.pdbx_seq_one_letter_code
_entity_poly.pdbx_strand_id
1 'polypeptide(L)'
;MPLPAAPVTLSVEQIKELNQKLSDMRHDVNNFLSLITAAAELARHKPDTADRMMATLTLQPPKISEAISSFSAQFEKAFGITRK
;
A
#
# COMPACT_ATOMS: atom_id res chain seq x y z
N MET A 1 11.47 14.06 8.83
CA MET A 1 10.99 12.97 9.70
C MET A 1 12.06 12.67 10.76
N PRO A 2 11.80 12.95 12.04
CA PRO A 2 12.77 12.69 13.08
C PRO A 2 13.06 11.20 13.25
N LEU A 3 14.33 10.86 13.30
CA LEU A 3 14.77 9.49 13.55
C LEU A 3 15.03 9.29 15.05
N PRO A 4 15.01 8.04 15.53
CA PRO A 4 15.38 7.79 16.91
C PRO A 4 16.78 8.31 17.24
N ALA A 5 16.96 8.87 18.43
CA ALA A 5 18.27 9.39 18.87
C ALA A 5 19.20 8.29 19.39
N ALA A 6 18.68 7.09 19.62
CA ALA A 6 19.42 5.94 20.16
C ALA A 6 19.08 4.69 19.35
N PRO A 7 19.92 3.64 19.43
CA PRO A 7 19.60 2.37 18.77
C PRO A 7 18.24 1.84 19.23
N VAL A 8 17.50 1.27 18.27
CA VAL A 8 16.18 0.70 18.53
C VAL A 8 16.32 -0.82 18.53
N THR A 9 15.77 -1.46 19.56
CA THR A 9 15.75 -2.91 19.67
C THR A 9 14.34 -3.41 19.44
N LEU A 10 14.19 -4.36 18.53
CA LEU A 10 12.91 -5.00 18.27
C LEU A 10 12.98 -6.45 18.71
N SER A 11 11.89 -6.93 19.29
CA SER A 11 11.76 -8.36 19.60
C SER A 11 11.52 -9.15 18.32
N VAL A 12 11.72 -10.46 18.38
CA VAL A 12 11.43 -11.36 17.26
C VAL A 12 9.97 -11.24 16.86
N GLU A 13 9.07 -11.10 17.83
CA GLU A 13 7.64 -10.96 17.56
C GLU A 13 7.33 -9.65 16.84
N GLN A 14 7.97 -8.55 17.22
CA GLN A 14 7.80 -7.28 16.55
C GLN A 14 8.30 -7.35 15.11
N ILE A 15 9.43 -8.02 14.86
CA ILE A 15 9.96 -8.21 13.52
C ILE A 15 9.01 -9.03 12.67
N LYS A 16 8.47 -10.12 13.23
CA LYS A 16 7.48 -10.95 12.52
C LYS A 16 6.25 -10.14 12.14
N GLU A 17 5.75 -9.33 13.07
CA GLU A 17 4.57 -8.50 12.82
C GLU A 17 4.82 -7.49 11.71
N LEU A 18 5.97 -6.80 11.76
CA LEU A 18 6.32 -5.84 10.69
C LEU A 18 6.47 -6.54 9.34
N ASN A 19 7.11 -7.72 9.33
CA ASN A 19 7.27 -8.48 8.09
C ASN A 19 5.92 -8.91 7.52
N GLN A 20 4.99 -9.30 8.38
CA GLN A 20 3.64 -9.66 7.95
C GLN A 20 2.89 -8.45 7.38
N LYS A 21 3.00 -7.30 8.04
CA LYS A 21 2.37 -6.05 7.56
C LYS A 21 2.94 -5.63 6.21
N LEU A 22 4.26 -5.77 6.04
CA LEU A 22 4.91 -5.48 4.77
C LEU A 22 4.42 -6.41 3.66
N SER A 23 4.30 -7.70 3.96
CA SER A 23 3.79 -8.69 3.02
C SER A 23 2.35 -8.39 2.61
N ASP A 24 1.50 -8.06 3.59
CA ASP A 24 0.10 -7.72 3.35
C ASP A 24 -0.01 -6.47 2.47
N MET A 25 0.78 -5.43 2.78
CA MET A 25 0.78 -4.21 1.98
C MET A 25 1.19 -4.50 0.53
N ARG A 26 2.26 -5.28 0.35
CA ARG A 26 2.76 -5.64 -0.98
C ARG A 26 1.70 -6.38 -1.78
N HIS A 27 1.02 -7.32 -1.14
CA HIS A 27 -0.06 -8.09 -1.74
C HIS A 27 -1.22 -7.17 -2.16
N ASP A 28 -1.64 -6.27 -1.27
CA ASP A 28 -2.74 -5.35 -1.55
C ASP A 28 -2.40 -4.40 -2.69
N VAL A 29 -1.19 -3.81 -2.67
CA VAL A 29 -0.74 -2.91 -3.73
C VAL A 29 -0.71 -3.63 -5.07
N ASN A 30 -0.19 -4.86 -5.11
CA ASN A 30 -0.15 -5.65 -6.34
C ASN A 30 -1.54 -5.97 -6.85
N ASN A 31 -2.50 -6.24 -5.98
CA ASN A 31 -3.89 -6.46 -6.36
C ASN A 31 -4.49 -5.21 -7.00
N PHE A 32 -4.28 -4.04 -6.40
CA PHE A 32 -4.79 -2.78 -6.95
C PHE A 32 -4.15 -2.47 -8.30
N LEU A 33 -2.85 -2.72 -8.45
CA LEU A 33 -2.14 -2.54 -9.73
C LEU A 33 -2.70 -3.50 -10.80
N SER A 34 -3.00 -4.74 -10.43
CA SER A 34 -3.60 -5.71 -11.35
C SER A 34 -4.99 -5.26 -11.81
N LEU A 35 -5.77 -4.66 -10.92
CA LEU A 35 -7.09 -4.11 -11.27
C LEU A 35 -6.96 -2.94 -12.24
N ILE A 36 -5.96 -2.09 -12.05
CA ILE A 36 -5.67 -0.98 -12.99
C ILE A 36 -5.36 -1.55 -14.37
N THR A 37 -4.46 -2.52 -14.44
CA THR A 37 -4.09 -3.14 -15.71
C THR A 37 -5.28 -3.80 -16.39
N ALA A 38 -6.05 -4.58 -15.63
CA ALA A 38 -7.22 -5.27 -16.18
C ALA A 38 -8.28 -4.29 -16.69
N ALA A 39 -8.53 -3.21 -15.93
CA ALA A 39 -9.52 -2.20 -16.34
C ALA A 39 -9.06 -1.46 -17.60
N ALA A 40 -7.76 -1.12 -17.67
CA ALA A 40 -7.21 -0.44 -18.86
C ALA A 40 -7.30 -1.34 -20.10
N GLU A 41 -6.97 -2.62 -19.97
CA GLU A 41 -7.05 -3.57 -21.08
C GLU A 41 -8.50 -3.78 -21.53
N LEU A 42 -9.43 -3.89 -20.60
CA LEU A 42 -10.82 -4.06 -20.93
C LEU A 42 -11.41 -2.82 -21.63
N ALA A 43 -11.05 -1.61 -21.16
CA ALA A 43 -11.46 -0.37 -21.80
C ALA A 43 -10.94 -0.28 -23.23
N ARG A 44 -9.71 -0.76 -23.46
CA ARG A 44 -9.09 -0.74 -24.78
C ARG A 44 -9.73 -1.72 -25.74
N HIS A 45 -10.05 -2.93 -25.27
CA HIS A 45 -10.61 -3.99 -26.13
C HIS A 45 -12.13 -3.93 -26.27
N LYS A 46 -12.81 -3.33 -25.29
CA LYS A 46 -14.26 -3.17 -25.30
C LYS A 46 -14.62 -1.72 -24.99
N PRO A 47 -14.57 -0.82 -25.99
CA PRO A 47 -14.79 0.61 -25.77
C PRO A 47 -16.11 0.97 -25.11
N ASP A 48 -17.14 0.12 -25.25
CA ASP A 48 -18.41 0.33 -24.59
C ASP A 48 -18.35 0.22 -23.06
N THR A 49 -17.27 -0.37 -22.52
CA THR A 49 -17.04 -0.46 -21.07
C THR A 49 -16.15 0.67 -20.54
N ALA A 50 -15.66 1.56 -21.41
CA ALA A 50 -14.64 2.54 -21.06
C ALA A 50 -15.02 3.39 -19.83
N ASP A 51 -16.25 3.92 -19.80
CA ASP A 51 -16.67 4.77 -18.67
C ASP A 51 -16.63 4.03 -17.34
N ARG A 52 -17.11 2.78 -17.33
CA ARG A 52 -17.08 1.94 -16.14
C ARG A 52 -15.65 1.62 -15.72
N MET A 53 -14.80 1.33 -16.69
CA MET A 53 -13.40 0.99 -16.41
C MET A 53 -12.61 2.19 -15.93
N MET A 54 -12.90 3.38 -16.43
CA MET A 54 -12.29 4.62 -15.95
C MET A 54 -12.67 4.88 -14.49
N ALA A 55 -13.93 4.60 -14.11
CA ALA A 55 -14.36 4.71 -12.73
C ALA A 55 -13.56 3.74 -11.83
N THR A 56 -13.37 2.50 -12.28
CA THR A 56 -12.58 1.49 -11.57
C THR A 56 -11.13 1.95 -11.41
N LEU A 57 -10.53 2.47 -12.50
CA LEU A 57 -9.16 2.98 -12.50
C LEU A 57 -8.98 4.09 -11.46
N THR A 58 -9.93 5.01 -11.40
CA THR A 58 -9.86 6.18 -10.53
C THR A 58 -9.92 5.79 -9.05
N LEU A 59 -10.53 4.66 -8.72
CA LEU A 59 -10.65 4.18 -7.34
C LEU A 59 -9.37 3.54 -6.81
N GLN A 60 -8.47 3.08 -7.67
CA GLN A 60 -7.31 2.30 -7.21
C GLN A 60 -6.20 3.14 -6.58
N PRO A 61 -5.77 4.28 -7.15
CA PRO A 61 -4.67 5.05 -6.57
C PRO A 61 -4.88 5.44 -5.10
N PRO A 62 -6.06 5.93 -4.67
CA PRO A 62 -6.28 6.21 -3.25
C PRO A 62 -6.12 4.98 -2.37
N LYS A 63 -6.53 3.81 -2.83
CA LYS A 63 -6.38 2.55 -2.08
C LYS A 63 -4.93 2.15 -1.95
N ILE A 64 -4.13 2.36 -2.99
CA ILE A 64 -2.68 2.11 -2.96
C ILE A 64 -2.03 3.03 -1.94
N SER A 65 -2.33 4.32 -2.00
CA SER A 65 -1.80 5.31 -1.06
C SER A 65 -2.16 4.97 0.39
N GLU A 66 -3.38 4.54 0.62
CA GLU A 66 -3.85 4.14 1.95
C GLU A 66 -3.08 2.93 2.48
N ALA A 67 -2.86 1.92 1.63
CA ALA A 67 -2.11 0.72 2.01
C ALA A 67 -0.68 1.07 2.40
N ILE A 68 -0.02 1.94 1.63
CA ILE A 68 1.34 2.40 1.90
C ILE A 68 1.38 3.22 3.19
N SER A 69 0.44 4.14 3.37
CA SER A 69 0.37 4.98 4.57
C SER A 69 0.14 4.16 5.83
N SER A 70 -0.72 3.15 5.75
CA SER A 70 -1.00 2.26 6.87
C SER A 70 0.26 1.50 7.30
N PHE A 71 1.01 0.95 6.34
CA PHE A 71 2.27 0.27 6.66
C PHE A 71 3.29 1.26 7.22
N SER A 72 3.41 2.45 6.62
CA SER A 72 4.34 3.49 7.08
C SER A 72 4.07 3.85 8.54
N ALA A 73 2.80 3.98 8.93
CA ALA A 73 2.43 4.27 10.31
C ALA A 73 2.85 3.16 11.27
N GLN A 74 2.69 1.90 10.88
CA GLN A 74 3.10 0.75 11.67
C GLN A 74 4.63 0.71 11.83
N PHE A 75 5.34 0.97 10.74
CA PHE A 75 6.80 1.03 10.73
C PHE A 75 7.31 2.13 11.66
N GLU A 76 6.76 3.34 11.51
CA GLU A 76 7.16 4.49 12.32
C GLU A 76 6.89 4.24 13.81
N LYS A 77 5.76 3.62 14.13
CA LYS A 77 5.41 3.28 15.50
C LYS A 77 6.41 2.29 16.10
N ALA A 78 6.78 1.25 15.34
CA ALA A 78 7.71 0.22 15.80
C ALA A 78 9.10 0.79 16.09
N PHE A 79 9.54 1.78 15.31
CA PHE A 79 10.87 2.37 15.44
C PHE A 79 10.87 3.68 16.21
N GLY A 80 9.72 4.13 16.72
CA GLY A 80 9.64 5.38 17.46
C GLY A 80 9.92 6.61 16.62
N ILE A 81 9.63 6.54 15.31
CA ILE A 81 9.80 7.67 14.40
C ILE A 81 8.58 8.58 14.52
N THR A 82 8.82 9.87 14.67
CA THR A 82 7.75 10.85 14.77
C THR A 82 7.62 11.61 13.46
N ARG A 83 6.42 11.63 12.90
CA ARG A 83 6.14 12.40 11.70
C ARG A 83 5.53 13.74 12.09
N LYS A 84 6.00 14.78 11.45
CA LYS A 84 5.45 16.13 11.63
C LYS A 84 4.48 16.48 10.52
#